data_1e31976cdce3bb64fff6c73cb803e2c0
#
_entry.id   1e31976cdce3bb64fff6c73cb803e2c0
#
_cell.length_a   1.000
_cell.length_b   1.000
_cell.length_c   1.000
_cell.angle_alpha   90.00
_cell.angle_beta   90.00
_cell.angle_gamma   90.00
#
_symmetry.space_group_name_H-M   'P 1'
#
loop_
_entity.id
_entity.type
_entity.pdbx_description
1 polymer ?
#
loop_
_entity_poly.entity_id
_entity_poly.type
_entity_poly.pdbx_seq_one_letter_code
_entity_poly.pdbx_strand_id
1 'polypeptide(L)' 'MKVVCLNNTNMERVLTVGEIYQVLKVGVYGDEYQLVADDGEVWRMAVKRFKIIED' A
#
# COMPACT_ATOMS: atom_id res chain seq x y z
N MET A 1 8.82 6.40 -3.12
CA MET A 1 7.73 6.82 -2.22
C MET A 1 7.43 5.70 -1.22
N LYS A 2 7.36 6.04 0.03
CA LYS A 2 7.00 5.10 1.09
C LYS A 2 5.69 5.52 1.73
N VAL A 3 4.88 4.53 2.06
CA VAL A 3 3.57 4.74 2.68
C VAL A 3 3.42 3.85 3.90
N VAL A 4 2.63 4.29 4.87
CA VAL A 4 2.27 3.46 6.01
C VAL A 4 0.82 3.01 5.88
N CYS A 5 0.56 1.76 6.20
CA CYS A 5 -0.80 1.21 6.15
C CYS A 5 -1.62 1.72 7.33
N LEU A 6 -2.78 2.32 7.03
CA LEU A 6 -3.74 2.79 8.03
C LEU A 6 -4.95 1.87 8.15
N ASN A 7 -5.29 1.17 7.07
CA ASN A 7 -6.51 0.36 7.00
C ASN A 7 -6.25 -0.89 6.17
N ASN A 8 -6.36 -2.05 6.79
CA ASN A 8 -6.19 -3.34 6.12
C ASN A 8 -7.48 -4.16 6.06
N THR A 9 -8.64 -3.53 6.16
CA THR A 9 -9.94 -4.21 6.12
C THR A 9 -10.04 -5.08 4.88
N ASN A 10 -10.33 -6.36 5.07
CA ASN A 10 -10.43 -7.40 4.03
C ASN A 10 -9.09 -7.72 3.35
N MET A 11 -7.98 -7.17 3.83
CA MET A 11 -6.64 -7.40 3.29
C MET A 11 -5.66 -7.77 4.40
N GLU A 12 -6.17 -8.30 5.51
CA GLU A 12 -5.38 -8.61 6.70
C GLU A 12 -4.27 -9.62 6.44
N ARG A 13 -4.45 -10.46 5.41
CA ARG A 13 -3.44 -11.48 5.06
C ARG A 13 -2.21 -10.88 4.40
N VAL A 14 -2.34 -9.71 3.78
CA VAL A 14 -1.29 -9.14 2.96
C VAL A 14 -0.89 -7.73 3.37
N LEU A 15 -1.65 -7.10 4.26
CA LEU A 15 -1.34 -5.77 4.80
C LEU A 15 -1.40 -5.78 6.31
N THR A 16 -0.44 -5.10 6.93
CA THR A 16 -0.38 -4.93 8.39
C THR A 16 -0.47 -3.44 8.71
N VAL A 17 -1.46 -3.05 9.50
CA VAL A 17 -1.59 -1.65 9.93
C VAL A 17 -0.33 -1.23 10.69
N GLY A 18 0.20 -0.07 10.34
CA GLY A 18 1.42 0.46 10.95
C GLY A 18 2.70 0.09 10.23
N GLU A 19 2.66 -0.89 9.32
CA GLU A 19 3.83 -1.25 8.53
C GLU A 19 4.03 -0.31 7.36
N ILE A 20 5.29 -0.17 6.96
CA ILE A 20 5.70 0.70 5.85
C ILE A 20 5.89 -0.13 4.60
N TYR A 21 5.36 0.37 3.48
CA TYR A 21 5.44 -0.30 2.19
C TYR A 21 6.07 0.63 1.17
N GLN A 22 6.91 0.06 0.29
CA GLN A 22 7.51 0.79 -0.82
C GLN A 22 6.53 0.76 -2.00
N VAL A 23 6.14 1.94 -2.48
CA VAL A 23 5.29 2.06 -3.67
C VAL A 23 6.16 1.93 -4.90
N LEU A 24 5.81 0.97 -5.77
CA LEU A 24 6.51 0.72 -7.02
C LEU A 24 5.95 1.57 -8.15
N LYS A 25 4.65 1.82 -8.14
CA LYS A 25 3.97 2.56 -9.19
C LYS A 25 2.66 3.13 -8.66
N VAL A 26 2.33 4.33 -9.09
CA VAL A 26 1.02 4.95 -8.82
C VAL A 26 0.13 4.72 -10.03
N GLY A 27 -1.12 4.35 -9.81
CA GLY A 27 -2.09 4.14 -10.88
C GLY A 27 -2.32 5.41 -11.69
N VAL A 28 -2.78 5.24 -12.95
CA VAL A 28 -2.98 6.34 -13.90
C VAL A 28 -3.85 7.45 -13.31
N TYR A 29 -4.87 7.08 -12.54
CA TYR A 29 -5.81 8.04 -11.96
C TYR A 29 -5.43 8.48 -10.55
N GLY A 30 -4.30 7.99 -10.03
CA GLY A 30 -3.84 8.36 -8.70
C GLY A 30 -4.63 7.73 -7.56
N ASP A 31 -5.46 6.74 -7.83
CA ASP A 31 -6.34 6.09 -6.85
C ASP A 31 -5.83 4.74 -6.35
N GLU A 32 -4.75 4.24 -6.94
CA GLU A 32 -4.15 2.96 -6.56
C GLU A 32 -2.64 3.05 -6.48
N TYR A 33 -2.07 2.27 -5.55
CA TYR A 33 -0.64 2.03 -5.49
C TYR A 33 -0.36 0.58 -5.88
N GLN A 34 0.73 0.35 -6.62
CA GLN A 34 1.32 -0.97 -6.74
C GLN A 34 2.45 -1.06 -5.73
N LEU A 35 2.41 -2.06 -4.88
CA LEU A 35 3.41 -2.24 -3.83
C LEU A 35 3.63 -3.73 -3.56
N VAL A 36 4.72 -4.05 -2.89
CA VAL A 36 4.99 -5.42 -2.47
C VAL A 36 4.33 -5.59 -1.10
N ALA A 37 3.38 -6.52 -1.03
CA ALA A 37 2.62 -6.79 0.18
C ALA A 37 3.36 -7.77 1.09
N ASP A 38 2.74 -8.10 2.23
CA ASP A 38 3.36 -8.99 3.24
C ASP A 38 3.67 -10.38 2.70
N ASP A 39 2.93 -10.83 1.68
CA ASP A 39 3.16 -12.14 1.05
C ASP A 39 4.29 -12.14 0.03
N GLY A 40 4.95 -11.00 -0.18
CA GLY A 40 6.03 -10.87 -1.15
C GLY A 40 5.57 -10.63 -2.57
N GLU A 41 4.26 -10.57 -2.81
CA GLU A 41 3.69 -10.37 -4.15
C GLU A 41 3.35 -8.91 -4.39
N VAL A 42 3.30 -8.52 -5.65
CA VAL A 42 2.89 -7.16 -6.04
C VAL A 42 1.37 -7.10 -6.06
N TRP A 43 0.83 -6.13 -5.34
CA TRP A 43 -0.61 -5.91 -5.27
C TRP A 43 -0.96 -4.48 -5.65
N ARG A 44 -2.17 -4.30 -6.15
CA ARG A 44 -2.76 -2.97 -6.35
C ARG A 44 -3.69 -2.70 -5.18
N MET A 45 -3.46 -1.60 -4.50
CA MET A 45 -4.21 -1.24 -3.29
C MET A 45 -4.72 0.18 -3.41
N ALA A 46 -5.91 0.44 -2.86
CA ALA A 46 -6.47 1.79 -2.85
C ALA A 46 -5.58 2.72 -2.02
N VAL A 47 -5.30 3.90 -2.54
CA VAL A 47 -4.44 4.88 -1.85
C VAL A 47 -5.01 5.29 -0.51
N LYS A 48 -6.33 5.24 -0.35
CA LYS A 48 -6.99 5.63 0.90
C LYS A 48 -6.64 4.74 2.08
N ARG A 49 -6.04 3.57 1.82
CA ARG A 49 -5.59 2.66 2.89
C ARG A 49 -4.31 3.13 3.54
N PHE A 50 -3.66 4.14 2.98
CA PHE A 50 -2.28 4.50 3.32
C PHE A 50 -2.12 5.99 3.55
N LYS A 51 -1.00 6.33 4.19
CA LYS A 51 -0.54 7.70 4.31
C LYS A 51 0.89 7.76 3.77
N ILE A 52 1.18 8.75 2.93
CA ILE A 52 2.54 8.97 2.43
C ILE A 52 3.40 9.46 3.59
N ILE A 53 4.54 8.80 3.82
CA ILE A 53 5.49 9.20 4.84
C ILE A 53 6.81 9.66 4.25
N GLU A 54 7.08 9.31 2.99
CA GLU A 54 8.31 9.71 2.33
C GLU A 54 8.11 9.65 0.81
N ASP A 55 8.32 10.76 0.14
CA ASP A 55 8.32 10.80 -1.31
C ASP A 55 9.68 10.35 -1.85
#